data_38c8a5d93fadfd6e58e94d250a455012
#
_entry.id   38c8a5d93fadfd6e58e94d250a455012
#
_cell.length_a   1.000
_cell.length_b   1.000
_cell.length_c   1.000
_cell.angle_alpha   90.00
_cell.angle_beta   90.00
_cell.angle_gamma   90.00
#
_symmetry.space_group_name_H-M   'P 1'
#
loop_
_entity.id
_entity.type
_entity.pdbx_description
1 polymer ?
#
loop_
_entity_poly.entity_id
_entity_poly.type
_entity_poly.pdbx_seq_one_letter_code
_entity_poly.pdbx_strand_id
1 'polypeptide(L)'
;MAEIIVPVNGGMFDSTEIIETVGGFPRGNKAVDAAFFAKMISCFYKDGVWRESSFVPSAKNGMTIKIGGGIAWIRGYMAWQENETALTLASGTNYAITLRLNIAEGQFYIFATTQPNTVPQRTENVVDLVLAEVSIPAGAVEITGDMITDTRGDTAKCGYVSSAVEVLDIIDNAQNANMLGGEAADKYLKKSGGSMTGPLRAASVAGGASAVRNIGYGYTVPETLADGDLFILIQ
;
A
#
# COMPACT_ATOMS: atom_id res chain seq x y z
N MET A 1 -18.61 -14.51 -27.09
CA MET A 1 -19.19 -13.19 -26.78
C MET A 1 -18.17 -12.13 -27.18
N ALA A 2 -18.58 -11.05 -27.79
CA ALA A 2 -17.66 -9.96 -28.12
C ALA A 2 -17.20 -9.30 -26.80
N GLU A 3 -15.91 -9.13 -26.65
CA GLU A 3 -15.31 -8.38 -25.56
C GLU A 3 -15.70 -6.92 -25.69
N ILE A 4 -16.21 -6.31 -24.60
CA ILE A 4 -16.56 -4.89 -24.60
C ILE A 4 -15.35 -4.15 -24.06
N ILE A 5 -14.65 -3.44 -24.91
CA ILE A 5 -13.46 -2.68 -24.60
C ILE A 5 -13.83 -1.20 -24.59
N VAL A 6 -13.58 -0.52 -23.48
CA VAL A 6 -13.77 0.92 -23.36
C VAL A 6 -12.41 1.57 -23.10
N PRO A 7 -11.93 2.42 -23.99
CA PRO A 7 -10.68 3.12 -23.78
C PRO A 7 -10.77 4.05 -22.57
N VAL A 8 -9.72 4.08 -21.78
CA VAL A 8 -9.57 4.97 -20.62
C VAL A 8 -8.75 6.18 -21.05
N ASN A 9 -9.18 7.37 -20.61
CA ASN A 9 -8.36 8.56 -20.75
C ASN A 9 -7.09 8.40 -19.95
N GLY A 10 -6.01 8.74 -20.53
CA GLY A 10 -4.70 8.53 -19.94
C GLY A 10 -3.90 7.74 -20.94
N GLY A 11 -2.76 8.14 -21.14
CA GLY A 11 -1.96 7.57 -22.17
C GLY A 11 -0.51 7.57 -21.77
N MET A 12 0.18 6.84 -22.53
CA MET A 12 1.57 7.10 -22.75
C MET A 12 1.67 8.51 -23.34
N PHE A 13 2.53 9.34 -22.78
CA PHE A 13 2.90 10.56 -23.50
C PHE A 13 3.37 10.13 -24.88
N ASP A 14 2.71 10.64 -25.90
CA ASP A 14 3.10 10.35 -27.26
C ASP A 14 4.53 10.84 -27.47
N SER A 15 5.47 9.93 -27.56
CA SER A 15 6.90 10.20 -27.78
C SER A 15 7.18 10.57 -29.25
N THR A 16 6.25 11.27 -29.87
CA THR A 16 6.38 11.63 -31.27
C THR A 16 7.64 12.47 -31.47
N GLU A 17 8.47 11.95 -32.34
CA GLU A 17 9.58 12.57 -33.04
C GLU A 17 10.52 13.43 -32.18
N ILE A 18 11.62 12.85 -31.78
CA ILE A 18 12.84 13.60 -31.51
C ILE A 18 13.23 14.25 -32.82
N ILE A 19 12.87 15.52 -33.00
CA ILE A 19 13.08 16.25 -34.24
C ILE A 19 14.57 16.53 -34.45
N GLU A 20 15.35 16.64 -33.36
CA GLU A 20 16.76 16.96 -33.42
C GLU A 20 17.48 16.58 -32.11
N THR A 21 18.72 16.11 -32.21
CA THR A 21 19.62 15.95 -31.07
C THR A 21 20.75 16.97 -31.16
N VAL A 22 20.88 17.85 -30.19
CA VAL A 22 21.98 18.80 -30.12
C VAL A 22 22.80 18.55 -28.85
N GLY A 23 24.07 18.20 -29.03
CA GLY A 23 24.95 17.90 -27.93
C GLY A 23 24.55 16.66 -27.11
N GLY A 24 23.85 15.70 -27.72
CA GLY A 24 23.35 14.50 -27.03
C GLY A 24 22.02 14.72 -26.32
N PHE A 25 21.44 15.90 -26.38
CA PHE A 25 20.14 16.21 -25.79
C PHE A 25 19.06 16.36 -26.88
N PRO A 26 17.88 15.73 -26.71
CA PRO A 26 16.79 15.90 -27.64
C PRO A 26 16.26 17.33 -27.62
N ARG A 27 16.00 17.89 -28.80
CA ARG A 27 15.31 19.17 -29.00
C ARG A 27 14.00 18.97 -29.69
N GLY A 28 12.97 19.62 -29.21
CA GLY A 28 11.63 19.63 -29.81
C GLY A 28 10.56 19.78 -28.74
N ASN A 29 9.32 19.94 -29.18
CA ASN A 29 8.17 20.11 -28.28
C ASN A 29 7.86 18.87 -27.45
N LYS A 30 8.52 17.73 -27.72
CA LYS A 30 8.26 16.42 -27.12
C LYS A 30 9.56 15.69 -26.83
N ALA A 31 10.49 16.40 -26.20
CA ALA A 31 11.85 15.95 -25.90
C ALA A 31 11.94 14.87 -24.81
N VAL A 32 10.82 14.31 -24.37
CA VAL A 32 10.83 13.32 -23.30
C VAL A 32 10.16 12.05 -23.76
N ASP A 33 10.95 10.98 -23.76
CA ASP A 33 10.47 9.63 -24.02
C ASP A 33 9.53 9.18 -22.89
N ALA A 34 8.31 8.78 -23.27
CA ALA A 34 7.33 8.23 -22.35
C ALA A 34 7.86 7.02 -21.57
N ALA A 35 8.65 6.17 -22.23
CA ALA A 35 9.25 5.01 -21.60
C ALA A 35 10.27 5.39 -20.53
N PHE A 36 11.04 6.47 -20.75
CA PHE A 36 11.96 7.00 -19.74
C PHE A 36 11.22 7.51 -18.50
N PHE A 37 10.14 8.29 -18.70
CA PHE A 37 9.32 8.77 -17.58
C PHE A 37 8.65 7.62 -16.85
N ALA A 38 8.07 6.67 -17.57
CA ALA A 38 7.46 5.50 -16.97
C ALA A 38 8.49 4.72 -16.14
N LYS A 39 9.69 4.52 -16.68
CA LYS A 39 10.78 3.89 -15.95
C LYS A 39 11.15 4.65 -14.68
N MET A 40 11.27 5.96 -14.76
CA MET A 40 11.54 6.82 -13.61
C MET A 40 10.44 6.72 -12.56
N ILE A 41 9.18 6.85 -12.96
CA ILE A 41 8.03 6.74 -12.04
C ILE A 41 7.95 5.36 -11.39
N SER A 42 8.22 4.28 -12.16
CA SER A 42 8.19 2.92 -11.61
C SER A 42 9.26 2.64 -10.55
N CYS A 43 10.28 3.50 -10.42
CA CYS A 43 11.23 3.44 -9.32
C CYS A 43 10.63 3.95 -8.00
N PHE A 44 9.59 4.78 -8.05
CA PHE A 44 8.98 5.38 -6.87
C PHE A 44 7.66 4.74 -6.48
N TYR A 45 6.91 4.21 -7.44
CA TYR A 45 5.57 3.67 -7.21
C TYR A 45 5.39 2.29 -7.79
N LYS A 46 4.72 1.42 -7.03
CA LYS A 46 4.26 0.10 -7.50
C LYS A 46 2.95 0.26 -8.26
N ASP A 47 2.65 -0.72 -9.11
CA ASP A 47 1.41 -0.78 -9.86
C ASP A 47 0.19 -0.83 -8.94
N GLY A 48 -0.88 -0.15 -9.34
CA GLY A 48 -2.14 -0.15 -8.59
C GLY A 48 -3.04 1.05 -8.90
N VAL A 49 -4.22 1.06 -8.31
CA VAL A 49 -5.12 2.21 -8.32
C VAL A 49 -4.71 3.22 -7.24
N TRP A 50 -4.89 4.52 -7.54
CA TRP A 50 -4.31 5.59 -6.71
C TRP A 50 -4.90 5.70 -5.30
N ARG A 51 -6.11 5.33 -5.06
CA ARG A 51 -6.79 5.36 -3.75
C ARG A 51 -8.06 4.53 -3.81
N GLU A 52 -8.65 4.29 -2.67
CA GLU A 52 -9.94 3.62 -2.55
C GLU A 52 -11.05 4.27 -3.37
N SER A 53 -10.98 5.59 -3.63
CA SER A 53 -11.93 6.32 -4.45
C SER A 53 -11.74 6.15 -5.96
N SER A 54 -10.60 5.58 -6.41
CA SER A 54 -10.29 5.42 -7.84
C SER A 54 -10.85 4.12 -8.40
N PHE A 55 -11.50 4.21 -9.56
CA PHE A 55 -12.05 3.07 -10.30
C PHE A 55 -13.00 2.19 -9.46
N VAL A 56 -13.84 2.81 -8.65
CA VAL A 56 -14.78 2.10 -7.76
C VAL A 56 -15.79 1.30 -8.58
N PRO A 57 -15.86 -0.03 -8.42
CA PRO A 57 -16.89 -0.85 -9.05
C PRO A 57 -18.21 -0.69 -8.29
N SER A 58 -19.32 -0.57 -9.01
CA SER A 58 -20.65 -0.53 -8.41
C SER A 58 -21.73 -0.96 -9.39
N ALA A 59 -22.86 -1.40 -8.88
CA ALA A 59 -24.03 -1.73 -9.68
C ALA A 59 -24.61 -0.48 -10.32
N LYS A 60 -25.14 -0.63 -11.53
CA LYS A 60 -25.95 0.35 -12.24
C LYS A 60 -27.27 -0.34 -12.66
N ASN A 61 -28.25 0.42 -13.12
CA ASN A 61 -29.55 -0.14 -13.49
C ASN A 61 -29.44 -1.33 -14.47
N GLY A 62 -30.22 -2.37 -14.20
CA GLY A 62 -30.26 -3.59 -15.01
C GLY A 62 -28.96 -4.38 -14.96
N MET A 63 -28.62 -5.03 -16.06
CA MET A 63 -27.45 -5.89 -16.19
C MET A 63 -26.16 -5.10 -16.45
N THR A 64 -25.99 -3.97 -15.76
CA THR A 64 -24.86 -3.07 -16.00
C THR A 64 -24.07 -2.83 -14.72
N ILE A 65 -22.76 -3.01 -14.80
CA ILE A 65 -21.80 -2.54 -13.80
C ILE A 65 -21.19 -1.23 -14.28
N LYS A 66 -20.92 -0.34 -13.37
CA LYS A 66 -20.12 0.87 -13.60
C LYS A 66 -18.82 0.85 -12.83
N ILE A 67 -17.80 1.38 -13.45
CA ILE A 67 -16.50 1.66 -12.85
C ILE A 67 -16.36 3.17 -12.80
N GLY A 68 -16.21 3.71 -11.61
CA GLY A 68 -16.04 5.16 -11.39
C GLY A 68 -14.77 5.71 -12.04
N GLY A 69 -14.70 7.02 -12.14
CA GLY A 69 -13.47 7.70 -12.52
C GLY A 69 -12.35 7.44 -11.51
N GLY A 70 -11.12 7.75 -11.89
CA GLY A 70 -9.99 7.55 -11.00
C GLY A 70 -8.63 7.62 -11.69
N ILE A 71 -7.61 7.33 -10.92
CA ILE A 71 -6.21 7.30 -11.36
C ILE A 71 -5.62 5.93 -11.01
N ALA A 72 -4.81 5.39 -11.90
CA ALA A 72 -3.99 4.21 -11.66
C ALA A 72 -2.58 4.43 -12.23
N TRP A 73 -1.61 3.76 -11.62
CA TRP A 73 -0.25 3.66 -12.14
C TRP A 73 0.03 2.21 -12.51
N ILE A 74 0.48 1.98 -13.72
CA ILE A 74 0.85 0.66 -14.23
C ILE A 74 2.18 0.80 -14.96
N ARG A 75 3.22 0.16 -14.45
CA ARG A 75 4.58 0.27 -14.95
C ARG A 75 5.08 1.71 -15.13
N GLY A 76 4.62 2.61 -14.26
CA GLY A 76 4.95 4.02 -14.30
C GLY A 76 4.15 4.83 -15.32
N TYR A 77 3.29 4.21 -16.11
CA TYR A 77 2.32 4.92 -16.94
C TYR A 77 1.07 5.22 -16.13
N MET A 78 0.51 6.41 -16.33
CA MET A 78 -0.66 6.88 -15.61
C MET A 78 -1.91 6.69 -16.47
N ALA A 79 -2.87 5.92 -15.95
CA ALA A 79 -4.25 5.92 -16.44
C ALA A 79 -5.06 6.90 -15.59
N TRP A 80 -5.83 7.78 -16.22
CA TRP A 80 -6.81 8.59 -15.51
C TRP A 80 -8.12 8.61 -16.29
N GLN A 81 -9.22 8.67 -15.56
CA GLN A 81 -10.54 8.77 -16.13
C GLN A 81 -11.40 9.65 -15.22
N GLU A 82 -12.05 10.66 -15.80
CA GLU A 82 -12.91 11.59 -15.05
C GLU A 82 -14.32 11.03 -14.90
N ASN A 83 -14.82 10.37 -15.94
CA ASN A 83 -16.17 9.87 -15.98
C ASN A 83 -16.25 8.37 -15.67
N GLU A 84 -17.41 7.90 -15.29
CA GLU A 84 -17.67 6.48 -15.11
C GLU A 84 -17.68 5.72 -16.45
N THR A 85 -17.21 4.49 -16.43
CA THR A 85 -17.35 3.52 -17.52
C THR A 85 -18.44 2.52 -17.15
N ALA A 86 -19.38 2.28 -18.05
CA ALA A 86 -20.46 1.32 -17.87
C ALA A 86 -20.24 0.10 -18.79
N LEU A 87 -20.38 -1.10 -18.22
CA LEU A 87 -20.26 -2.37 -18.91
C LEU A 87 -21.54 -3.17 -18.69
N THR A 88 -22.20 -3.57 -19.79
CA THR A 88 -23.38 -4.45 -19.73
C THR A 88 -22.94 -5.90 -19.80
N LEU A 89 -23.34 -6.70 -18.82
CA LEU A 89 -22.94 -8.10 -18.67
C LEU A 89 -24.14 -9.03 -18.93
N ALA A 90 -23.87 -10.31 -19.16
CA ALA A 90 -24.91 -11.31 -19.36
C ALA A 90 -25.21 -12.07 -18.07
N SER A 91 -26.45 -12.50 -17.88
CA SER A 91 -26.84 -13.35 -16.75
C SER A 91 -26.24 -14.74 -16.84
N GLY A 92 -26.09 -15.42 -15.70
CA GLY A 92 -25.57 -16.78 -15.64
C GLY A 92 -24.08 -16.89 -15.91
N THR A 93 -23.33 -15.79 -15.78
CA THR A 93 -21.89 -15.76 -16.13
C THR A 93 -21.12 -14.99 -15.09
N ASN A 94 -19.94 -15.50 -14.75
CA ASN A 94 -18.99 -14.79 -13.88
C ASN A 94 -18.00 -14.00 -14.72
N TYR A 95 -17.70 -12.79 -14.26
CA TYR A 95 -16.79 -11.88 -14.95
C TYR A 95 -15.68 -11.38 -14.04
N ALA A 96 -14.53 -11.05 -14.65
CA ALA A 96 -13.57 -10.14 -14.06
C ALA A 96 -13.60 -8.83 -14.86
N ILE A 97 -13.65 -7.73 -14.14
CA ILE A 97 -13.56 -6.38 -14.68
C ILE A 97 -12.12 -5.91 -14.51
N THR A 98 -11.47 -5.61 -15.61
CA THR A 98 -10.02 -5.41 -15.65
C THR A 98 -9.67 -4.07 -16.28
N LEU A 99 -8.75 -3.35 -15.67
CA LEU A 99 -8.03 -2.24 -16.28
C LEU A 99 -6.72 -2.80 -16.83
N ARG A 100 -6.53 -2.68 -18.15
CA ARG A 100 -5.35 -3.15 -18.87
C ARG A 100 -4.53 -2.00 -19.40
N LEU A 101 -3.22 -2.06 -19.23
CA LEU A 101 -2.26 -1.34 -20.03
C LEU A 101 -1.77 -2.25 -21.15
N ASN A 102 -1.91 -1.80 -22.40
CA ASN A 102 -1.23 -2.39 -23.55
C ASN A 102 -0.14 -1.42 -24.04
N ILE A 103 1.11 -1.73 -23.72
CA ILE A 103 2.26 -0.88 -24.03
C ILE A 103 2.50 -0.82 -25.55
N ALA A 104 2.29 -1.93 -26.25
CA ALA A 104 2.49 -1.98 -27.70
C ALA A 104 1.50 -1.09 -28.46
N GLU A 105 0.29 -0.93 -27.94
CA GLU A 105 -0.75 -0.07 -28.51
C GLU A 105 -0.73 1.34 -27.90
N GLY A 106 -0.01 1.55 -26.81
CA GLY A 106 0.02 2.82 -26.09
C GLY A 106 -1.30 3.20 -25.45
N GLN A 107 -2.12 2.23 -25.05
CA GLN A 107 -3.49 2.46 -24.58
C GLN A 107 -3.83 1.74 -23.29
N PHE A 108 -4.81 2.32 -22.58
CA PHE A 108 -5.48 1.70 -21.45
C PHE A 108 -6.90 1.31 -21.83
N TYR A 109 -7.36 0.17 -21.29
CA TYR A 109 -8.70 -0.35 -21.52
C TYR A 109 -9.35 -0.77 -20.21
N ILE A 110 -10.67 -0.55 -20.07
CA ILE A 110 -11.50 -1.27 -19.11
C ILE A 110 -12.36 -2.27 -19.90
N PHE A 111 -12.35 -3.53 -19.48
CA PHE A 111 -13.10 -4.59 -20.15
C PHE A 111 -13.55 -5.66 -19.15
N ALA A 112 -14.49 -6.48 -19.59
CA ALA A 112 -14.99 -7.62 -18.84
C ALA A 112 -14.59 -8.91 -19.55
N THR A 113 -13.95 -9.84 -18.83
CA THR A 113 -13.67 -11.20 -19.29
C THR A 113 -14.48 -12.21 -18.51
N THR A 114 -14.93 -13.28 -19.20
CA THR A 114 -15.61 -14.39 -18.54
C THR A 114 -14.61 -15.27 -17.81
N GLN A 115 -14.97 -15.69 -16.59
CA GLN A 115 -14.17 -16.68 -15.86
C GLN A 115 -14.33 -18.09 -16.46
N PRO A 116 -13.30 -18.95 -16.44
CA PRO A 116 -12.11 -18.89 -15.58
C PRO A 116 -10.86 -18.21 -16.20
N ASN A 117 -10.98 -17.51 -17.31
CA ASN A 117 -9.82 -16.94 -18.04
C ASN A 117 -9.25 -15.66 -17.39
N THR A 118 -9.35 -15.51 -16.08
CA THR A 118 -9.09 -14.26 -15.39
C THR A 118 -7.79 -14.23 -14.60
N VAL A 119 -6.79 -14.96 -15.03
CA VAL A 119 -5.45 -14.74 -14.50
C VAL A 119 -4.96 -13.41 -15.06
N PRO A 120 -4.68 -12.39 -14.20
CA PRO A 120 -4.15 -11.11 -14.66
C PRO A 120 -2.89 -11.32 -15.50
N GLN A 121 -2.88 -10.76 -16.69
CA GLN A 121 -1.67 -10.79 -17.51
C GLN A 121 -0.65 -9.80 -16.94
N ARG A 122 0.59 -10.24 -16.80
CA ARG A 122 1.70 -9.40 -16.35
C ARG A 122 2.93 -9.69 -17.22
N THR A 123 2.73 -9.50 -18.51
CA THR A 123 3.79 -9.67 -19.52
C THR A 123 4.57 -8.36 -19.69
N GLU A 124 5.60 -8.39 -20.55
CA GLU A 124 6.35 -7.19 -20.86
C GLU A 124 5.48 -6.08 -21.49
N ASN A 125 4.55 -6.47 -22.36
CA ASN A 125 3.74 -5.53 -23.14
C ASN A 125 2.30 -5.34 -22.62
N VAL A 126 1.80 -6.24 -21.78
CA VAL A 126 0.42 -6.19 -21.29
C VAL A 126 0.41 -6.40 -19.78
N VAL A 127 -0.22 -5.48 -19.07
CA VAL A 127 -0.40 -5.55 -17.62
C VAL A 127 -1.83 -5.29 -17.23
N ASP A 128 -2.39 -6.21 -16.46
CA ASP A 128 -3.77 -6.20 -15.97
C ASP A 128 -3.86 -5.88 -14.49
N LEU A 129 -4.81 -5.01 -14.13
CA LEU A 129 -5.30 -4.81 -12.78
C LEU A 129 -6.77 -5.25 -12.74
N VAL A 130 -7.09 -6.32 -12.03
CA VAL A 130 -8.48 -6.76 -11.85
C VAL A 130 -9.13 -5.90 -10.79
N LEU A 131 -10.08 -5.06 -11.20
CA LEU A 131 -10.78 -4.09 -10.35
C LEU A 131 -11.90 -4.74 -9.54
N ALA A 132 -12.61 -5.69 -10.17
CA ALA A 132 -13.71 -6.42 -9.54
C ALA A 132 -13.92 -7.79 -10.16
N GLU A 133 -14.48 -8.70 -9.36
CA GLU A 133 -15.09 -9.94 -9.82
C GLU A 133 -16.61 -9.83 -9.66
N VAL A 134 -17.35 -10.26 -10.68
CA VAL A 134 -18.82 -10.17 -10.69
C VAL A 134 -19.38 -11.56 -10.90
N SER A 135 -20.19 -12.02 -9.96
CA SER A 135 -20.83 -13.35 -10.02
C SER A 135 -22.33 -13.18 -10.26
N ILE A 136 -22.78 -13.48 -11.47
CA ILE A 136 -24.16 -13.23 -11.90
C ILE A 136 -24.91 -14.56 -11.99
N PRO A 137 -25.92 -14.82 -11.15
CA PRO A 137 -26.73 -16.01 -11.22
C PRO A 137 -27.52 -16.12 -12.53
N ALA A 138 -27.83 -17.35 -12.95
CA ALA A 138 -28.71 -17.56 -14.09
C ALA A 138 -30.10 -16.97 -13.81
N GLY A 139 -30.63 -16.26 -14.80
CA GLY A 139 -31.95 -15.62 -14.69
C GLY A 139 -31.95 -14.28 -13.95
N ALA A 140 -30.82 -13.78 -13.49
CA ALA A 140 -30.72 -12.43 -12.95
C ALA A 140 -31.10 -11.40 -14.02
N VAL A 141 -31.90 -10.41 -13.63
CA VAL A 141 -32.37 -9.30 -14.48
C VAL A 141 -31.68 -7.98 -14.19
N GLU A 142 -30.95 -7.95 -13.08
CA GLU A 142 -30.14 -6.80 -12.65
C GLU A 142 -28.90 -7.28 -11.88
N ILE A 143 -27.89 -6.45 -11.85
CA ILE A 143 -26.68 -6.64 -11.04
C ILE A 143 -26.88 -5.87 -9.72
N THR A 144 -26.68 -6.55 -8.60
CA THR A 144 -26.76 -5.98 -7.25
C THR A 144 -25.37 -5.88 -6.63
N GLY A 145 -25.22 -5.10 -5.57
CA GLY A 145 -23.93 -4.87 -4.93
C GLY A 145 -23.30 -6.12 -4.36
N ASP A 146 -24.08 -7.08 -3.91
CA ASP A 146 -23.65 -8.37 -3.36
C ASP A 146 -23.09 -9.33 -4.43
N MET A 147 -23.38 -9.09 -5.69
CA MET A 147 -22.81 -9.82 -6.82
C MET A 147 -21.42 -9.31 -7.21
N ILE A 148 -20.98 -8.16 -6.67
CA ILE A 148 -19.73 -7.50 -7.02
C ILE A 148 -18.74 -7.66 -5.87
N THR A 149 -17.62 -8.31 -6.14
CA THR A 149 -16.49 -8.37 -5.22
C THR A 149 -15.42 -7.37 -5.67
N ASP A 150 -15.20 -6.34 -4.88
CA ASP A 150 -14.14 -5.36 -5.11
C ASP A 150 -12.77 -6.00 -4.83
N THR A 151 -11.91 -6.05 -5.84
CA THR A 151 -10.58 -6.66 -5.75
C THR A 151 -9.44 -5.65 -5.79
N ARG A 152 -9.76 -4.35 -5.74
CA ARG A 152 -8.74 -3.28 -5.82
C ARG A 152 -7.76 -3.30 -4.65
N GLY A 153 -8.18 -3.75 -3.46
CA GLY A 153 -7.30 -3.92 -2.30
C GLY A 153 -6.46 -5.20 -2.34
N ASP A 154 -6.75 -6.15 -3.23
CA ASP A 154 -5.99 -7.39 -3.37
C ASP A 154 -4.74 -7.17 -4.20
N THR A 155 -3.56 -7.25 -3.58
CA THR A 155 -2.27 -7.01 -4.24
C THR A 155 -1.91 -8.05 -5.30
N ALA A 156 -2.52 -9.24 -5.25
CA ALA A 156 -2.34 -10.26 -6.28
C ALA A 156 -3.13 -9.92 -7.55
N LYS A 157 -4.24 -9.20 -7.44
CA LYS A 157 -5.16 -8.86 -8.52
C LYS A 157 -4.99 -7.43 -9.02
N CYS A 158 -4.97 -6.46 -8.12
CA CYS A 158 -4.87 -5.04 -8.43
C CYS A 158 -3.86 -4.35 -7.51
N GLY A 159 -4.23 -4.12 -6.27
CA GLY A 159 -3.48 -3.35 -5.30
C GLY A 159 -3.75 -1.85 -5.38
N TYR A 160 -3.48 -1.16 -4.27
CA TYR A 160 -3.39 0.29 -4.25
C TYR A 160 -1.95 0.72 -4.53
N VAL A 161 -1.80 1.87 -5.18
CA VAL A 161 -0.47 2.47 -5.40
C VAL A 161 0.24 2.64 -4.07
N SER A 162 1.40 2.07 -3.97
CA SER A 162 2.28 2.17 -2.82
C SER A 162 3.67 2.62 -3.26
N SER A 163 4.49 3.10 -2.33
CA SER A 163 5.88 3.42 -2.62
C SER A 163 6.61 2.15 -3.07
N ALA A 164 7.35 2.24 -4.17
CA ALA A 164 8.28 1.21 -4.61
C ALA A 164 9.61 1.29 -3.84
N VAL A 165 9.87 2.44 -3.21
CA VAL A 165 10.98 2.60 -2.28
C VAL A 165 10.59 1.87 -1.01
N GLU A 166 11.30 0.82 -0.71
CA GLU A 166 11.16 0.17 0.60
C GLU A 166 11.61 1.17 1.66
N VAL A 167 10.64 1.66 2.41
CA VAL A 167 10.86 2.56 3.52
C VAL A 167 11.25 1.71 4.74
N LEU A 168 12.15 0.75 4.54
CA LEU A 168 12.66 -0.11 5.60
C LEU A 168 13.23 0.74 6.75
N ASP A 169 13.96 1.79 6.42
CA ASP A 169 14.55 2.69 7.40
C ASP A 169 13.50 3.50 8.19
N ILE A 170 12.35 3.86 7.60
CA ILE A 170 11.31 4.60 8.31
C ILE A 170 10.45 3.66 9.16
N ILE A 171 10.15 2.47 8.66
CA ILE A 171 9.40 1.47 9.42
C ILE A 171 10.23 0.97 10.59
N ASP A 172 11.51 0.70 10.39
CA ASP A 172 12.42 0.31 11.46
C ASP A 172 12.61 1.43 12.49
N ASN A 173 12.70 2.68 12.06
CA ASN A 173 12.73 3.83 12.97
C ASN A 173 11.40 4.05 13.69
N ALA A 174 10.25 3.80 13.04
CA ALA A 174 8.94 3.89 13.69
C ALA A 174 8.69 2.72 14.64
N GLN A 175 9.17 1.52 14.33
CA GLN A 175 9.16 0.37 15.25
C GLN A 175 10.14 0.59 16.39
N ASN A 176 11.32 1.16 16.15
CA ASN A 176 12.28 1.53 17.17
C ASN A 176 11.81 2.71 18.04
N ALA A 177 10.85 3.53 17.60
CA ALA A 177 10.21 4.52 18.47
C ALA A 177 9.40 3.86 19.60
N ASN A 178 8.91 2.64 19.40
CA ASN A 178 8.29 1.81 20.45
C ASN A 178 9.29 0.93 21.20
N MET A 179 10.55 0.88 20.74
CA MET A 179 11.64 0.11 21.34
C MET A 179 12.88 1.01 21.45
N LEU A 180 13.36 1.24 22.63
CA LEU A 180 14.61 1.95 22.86
C LEU A 180 15.74 0.93 23.00
N GLY A 181 16.67 0.90 22.01
CA GLY A 181 17.76 -0.05 22.02
C GLY A 181 17.32 -1.52 21.89
N GLY A 182 16.21 -1.81 21.22
CA GLY A 182 15.68 -3.16 21.05
C GLY A 182 14.81 -3.67 22.20
N GLU A 183 14.58 -2.87 23.23
CA GLU A 183 13.74 -3.20 24.38
C GLU A 183 12.40 -2.42 24.33
N ALA A 184 11.30 -3.08 24.69
CA ALA A 184 10.00 -2.45 24.70
C ALA A 184 9.93 -1.25 25.64
N ALA A 185 9.20 -0.21 25.27
CA ALA A 185 9.14 1.06 25.99
C ALA A 185 8.65 0.92 27.45
N ASP A 186 7.90 -0.11 27.77
CA ASP A 186 7.41 -0.44 29.11
C ASP A 186 8.52 -0.91 30.06
N LYS A 187 9.69 -1.31 29.53
CA LYS A 187 10.86 -1.68 30.30
C LYS A 187 11.67 -0.49 30.79
N TYR A 188 11.39 0.71 30.29
CA TYR A 188 12.07 1.93 30.69
C TYR A 188 11.21 2.76 31.66
N LEU A 189 11.85 3.36 32.66
CA LEU A 189 11.19 4.32 33.53
C LEU A 189 10.82 5.58 32.75
N LYS A 190 9.53 5.95 32.76
CA LYS A 190 9.08 7.20 32.16
C LYS A 190 9.75 8.40 32.83
N LYS A 191 10.10 9.43 32.03
CA LYS A 191 10.68 10.68 32.54
C LYS A 191 9.76 11.41 33.55
N SER A 192 8.46 11.15 33.51
CA SER A 192 7.46 11.63 34.49
C SER A 192 7.46 10.86 35.82
N GLY A 193 8.33 9.86 35.94
CA GLY A 193 8.38 8.98 37.09
C GLY A 193 7.55 7.71 36.93
N GLY A 194 7.79 6.72 37.73
CA GLY A 194 7.10 5.44 37.77
C GLY A 194 7.57 4.62 38.96
N SER A 195 6.81 3.58 39.31
CA SER A 195 7.20 2.63 40.36
C SER A 195 8.08 1.55 39.78
N MET A 196 9.25 1.34 40.37
CA MET A 196 10.07 0.16 40.08
C MET A 196 9.60 -0.98 40.99
N THR A 197 9.21 -2.10 40.35
CA THR A 197 8.76 -3.31 41.07
C THR A 197 9.89 -4.28 41.37
N GLY A 198 11.11 -3.95 40.96
CA GLY A 198 12.31 -4.77 41.18
C GLY A 198 13.49 -3.97 41.72
N PRO A 199 14.53 -4.66 42.20
CA PRO A 199 15.70 -4.00 42.76
C PRO A 199 16.47 -3.19 41.71
N LEU A 200 16.86 -1.97 42.07
CA LEU A 200 17.77 -1.15 41.28
C LEU A 200 19.17 -1.80 41.34
N ARG A 201 19.63 -2.35 40.24
CA ARG A 201 20.99 -2.90 40.11
C ARG A 201 21.87 -1.90 39.37
N ALA A 202 22.81 -1.31 40.05
CA ALA A 202 23.91 -0.63 39.36
C ALA A 202 24.93 -1.68 38.88
N ALA A 203 25.61 -1.41 37.73
CA ALA A 203 26.72 -2.21 37.32
C ALA A 203 27.79 -2.19 38.43
N SER A 204 28.41 -3.35 38.73
CA SER A 204 29.46 -3.44 39.73
C SER A 204 30.59 -2.46 39.39
N VAL A 205 30.93 -1.58 40.32
CA VAL A 205 32.10 -0.72 40.19
C VAL A 205 33.33 -1.63 40.26
N ALA A 206 34.33 -1.37 39.42
CA ALA A 206 35.60 -2.08 39.51
C ALA A 206 36.15 -1.93 40.94
N GLY A 207 36.28 -3.05 41.63
CA GLY A 207 36.73 -3.05 43.04
C GLY A 207 35.82 -3.78 44.01
N GLY A 208 34.74 -4.39 43.58
CA GLY A 208 33.91 -5.29 44.40
C GLY A 208 32.94 -4.58 45.35
N ALA A 209 32.68 -3.29 45.16
CA ALA A 209 31.64 -2.59 45.91
C ALA A 209 30.25 -3.08 45.51
N SER A 210 29.44 -3.51 46.45
CA SER A 210 28.03 -3.86 46.22
C SER A 210 27.22 -2.62 45.91
N ALA A 211 26.44 -2.68 44.82
CA ALA A 211 25.49 -1.63 44.51
C ALA A 211 24.38 -1.57 45.57
N VAL A 212 23.84 -0.37 45.82
CA VAL A 212 22.66 -0.20 46.68
C VAL A 212 21.52 -1.00 46.10
N ARG A 213 20.96 -1.94 46.85
CA ARG A 213 19.89 -2.80 46.41
C ARG A 213 18.53 -2.14 46.51
N ASN A 214 18.23 -1.60 47.65
CA ASN A 214 16.97 -0.94 47.92
C ASN A 214 17.22 0.36 48.67
N ILE A 215 16.43 1.37 48.41
CA ILE A 215 16.37 2.61 49.16
C ILE A 215 14.97 2.71 49.74
N GLY A 216 14.87 2.52 51.03
CA GLY A 216 13.63 2.69 51.79
C GLY A 216 13.66 3.93 52.65
N TYR A 217 12.53 4.44 53.04
CA TYR A 217 12.39 5.50 54.04
C TYR A 217 11.15 5.26 54.88
N GLY A 218 11.20 5.71 56.12
CA GLY A 218 10.09 5.57 57.04
C GLY A 218 10.43 6.05 58.44
N TYR A 219 9.48 5.98 59.33
CA TYR A 219 9.62 6.42 60.74
C TYR A 219 10.17 5.33 61.65
N THR A 220 10.19 4.08 61.20
CA THR A 220 10.75 2.93 61.92
C THR A 220 11.63 2.11 61.01
N VAL A 221 12.78 1.68 61.51
CA VAL A 221 13.67 0.79 60.73
C VAL A 221 13.04 -0.58 60.61
N PRO A 222 12.96 -1.18 59.43
CA PRO A 222 12.47 -2.56 59.25
C PRO A 222 13.33 -3.55 60.09
N GLU A 223 12.70 -4.59 60.58
CA GLU A 223 13.39 -5.62 61.39
C GLU A 223 14.42 -6.42 60.57
N THR A 224 14.28 -6.42 59.23
CA THR A 224 15.18 -7.12 58.31
C THR A 224 15.62 -6.21 57.17
N LEU A 225 16.89 -5.87 57.14
CA LEU A 225 17.57 -5.24 56.01
C LEU A 225 18.56 -6.24 55.43
N ALA A 226 18.61 -6.37 54.09
CA ALA A 226 19.61 -7.20 53.44
C ALA A 226 20.89 -6.39 53.18
N ASP A 227 22.02 -7.09 53.00
CA ASP A 227 23.27 -6.44 52.61
C ASP A 227 23.12 -5.62 51.34
N GLY A 228 23.43 -4.34 51.40
CA GLY A 228 23.30 -3.38 50.31
C GLY A 228 21.99 -2.59 50.31
N ASP A 229 21.09 -2.82 51.26
CA ASP A 229 19.92 -1.96 51.44
C ASP A 229 20.28 -0.66 52.18
N LEU A 230 19.72 0.45 51.72
CA LEU A 230 19.80 1.75 52.41
C LEU A 230 18.41 2.13 52.92
N PHE A 231 18.33 2.44 54.20
CA PHE A 231 17.08 2.92 54.80
C PHE A 231 17.28 4.30 55.42
N ILE A 232 16.42 5.24 55.04
CA ILE A 232 16.42 6.62 55.56
C ILE A 232 15.34 6.73 56.63
N LEU A 233 15.76 6.91 57.88
CA LEU A 233 14.84 7.17 58.99
C LEU A 233 14.39 8.65 58.95
N ILE A 234 13.12 8.87 58.90
CA ILE A 234 12.51 10.20 58.96
C ILE A 234 12.14 10.48 60.42
N GLN A 235 12.60 11.59 60.95
CA GLN A 235 12.26 12.07 62.30
C GLN A 235 11.06 13.02 62.24
#